data_a5923a273c890f02d53d6f26b875a2c9
#
_entry.id   a5923a273c890f02d53d6f26b875a2c9
#
_cell.length_a   1.000
_cell.length_b   1.000
_cell.length_c   1.000
_cell.angle_alpha   90.00
_cell.angle_beta   90.00
_cell.angle_gamma   90.00
#
_symmetry.space_group_name_H-M   'P 1'
#
loop_
_entity.id
_entity.type
_entity.pdbx_description
1 polymer ?
#
loop_
_entity_poly.entity_id
_entity_poly.type
_entity_poly.pdbx_seq_one_letter_code
_entity_poly.pdbx_strand_id
1 'polypeptide(L)'
;TTALILLGTIIFLGVEWANPKTFGPLPIWNKIMASLFQSITPRTAGIATVDYNDLHPITLFITIIFMFIGAGPNSTGGGVKISTIAVAFLASRTLFNNRSDTEVFERRISLITVLKANGIIFLSILFVLFATCYLAWDEPYDFIRLLFEVTSAFGTVGLTTGITPDLSESSKWVLMLVMFTGRVGVMTVIGTWALRTAP
;
A
#
# COMPACT_ATOMS: atom_id res chain seq x y z
N THR A 1 -6.96 -4.63 11.59
CA THR A 1 -6.26 -5.57 10.69
C THR A 1 -7.19 -6.67 10.22
N THR A 2 -7.84 -7.42 11.13
CA THR A 2 -8.75 -8.54 10.77
C THR A 2 -9.87 -8.13 9.83
N ALA A 3 -10.54 -7.00 10.05
CA ALA A 3 -11.58 -6.49 9.18
C ALA A 3 -11.08 -6.26 7.73
N LEU A 4 -9.87 -5.73 7.57
CA LEU A 4 -9.27 -5.54 6.25
C LEU A 4 -8.88 -6.87 5.58
N ILE A 5 -8.47 -7.89 6.36
CA ILE A 5 -8.18 -9.22 5.83
C ILE A 5 -9.48 -9.87 5.33
N LEU A 6 -10.54 -9.83 6.11
CA LEU A 6 -11.83 -10.38 5.72
C LEU A 6 -12.41 -9.67 4.49
N LEU A 7 -12.35 -8.33 4.48
CA LEU A 7 -12.78 -7.54 3.33
C LEU A 7 -11.98 -7.91 2.07
N GLY A 8 -10.65 -7.99 2.17
CA GLY A 8 -9.80 -8.39 1.07
C GLY A 8 -10.11 -9.79 0.57
N THR A 9 -10.30 -10.76 1.47
CA THR A 9 -10.65 -12.13 1.10
C THR A 9 -11.94 -12.17 0.29
N ILE A 10 -12.98 -11.45 0.72
CA ILE A 10 -14.27 -11.38 0.00
C ILE A 10 -14.08 -10.75 -1.39
N ILE A 11 -13.30 -9.67 -1.49
CA ILE A 11 -13.06 -8.97 -2.76
C ILE A 11 -12.28 -9.87 -3.72
N PHE A 12 -11.16 -10.45 -3.28
CA PHE A 12 -10.35 -11.35 -4.12
C PHE A 12 -11.18 -12.56 -4.59
N LEU A 13 -11.95 -13.15 -3.68
CA LEU A 13 -12.83 -14.28 -4.02
C LEU A 13 -13.87 -13.88 -5.07
N GLY A 14 -14.51 -12.72 -4.92
CA GLY A 14 -15.55 -12.27 -5.84
C GLY A 14 -15.03 -11.89 -7.23
N VAL A 15 -13.89 -11.17 -7.29
CA VAL A 15 -13.34 -10.68 -8.57
C VAL A 15 -12.64 -11.80 -9.35
N GLU A 16 -11.87 -12.67 -8.67
CA GLU A 16 -11.08 -13.72 -9.33
C GLU A 16 -11.81 -15.05 -9.45
N TRP A 17 -13.06 -15.17 -8.98
CA TRP A 17 -13.81 -16.44 -8.93
C TRP A 17 -13.85 -17.18 -10.26
N ALA A 18 -14.08 -16.45 -11.34
CA ALA A 18 -14.24 -17.00 -12.69
C ALA A 18 -12.99 -16.82 -13.57
N ASN A 19 -11.91 -16.24 -13.06
CA ASN A 19 -10.70 -16.01 -13.85
C ASN A 19 -10.02 -17.34 -14.19
N PRO A 20 -10.00 -17.77 -15.47
CA PRO A 20 -9.50 -19.07 -15.88
C PRO A 20 -7.99 -19.24 -15.68
N LYS A 21 -7.25 -18.13 -15.55
CA LYS A 21 -5.80 -18.14 -15.37
C LYS A 21 -5.36 -18.23 -13.91
N THR A 22 -6.24 -17.84 -12.98
CA THR A 22 -5.90 -17.79 -11.57
C THR A 22 -6.78 -18.74 -10.74
N PHE A 23 -7.97 -18.33 -10.34
CA PHE A 23 -8.81 -19.10 -9.44
C PHE A 23 -9.76 -20.08 -10.18
N GLY A 24 -10.07 -19.85 -11.47
CA GLY A 24 -11.02 -20.69 -12.23
C GLY A 24 -10.83 -22.18 -12.07
N PRO A 25 -9.61 -22.72 -12.30
CA PRO A 25 -9.34 -24.15 -12.22
C PRO A 25 -9.34 -24.74 -10.81
N LEU A 26 -9.32 -23.90 -9.76
CA LEU A 26 -9.16 -24.35 -8.38
C LEU A 26 -10.48 -24.89 -7.80
N PRO A 27 -10.46 -25.94 -6.96
CA PRO A 27 -11.60 -26.36 -6.18
C PRO A 27 -12.01 -25.28 -5.16
N ILE A 28 -13.26 -25.26 -4.75
CA ILE A 28 -13.86 -24.18 -3.90
C ILE A 28 -13.02 -23.93 -2.64
N TRP A 29 -12.56 -24.97 -1.96
CA TRP A 29 -11.74 -24.83 -0.77
C TRP A 29 -10.41 -24.11 -1.05
N ASN A 30 -9.75 -24.45 -2.15
CA ASN A 30 -8.51 -23.82 -2.55
C ASN A 30 -8.70 -22.36 -2.97
N LYS A 31 -9.86 -22.00 -3.59
CA LYS A 31 -10.21 -20.61 -3.89
C LYS A 31 -10.31 -19.78 -2.61
N ILE A 32 -10.96 -20.31 -1.57
CA ILE A 32 -11.08 -19.61 -0.28
C ILE A 32 -9.70 -19.42 0.37
N MET A 33 -8.88 -20.47 0.40
CA MET A 33 -7.54 -20.40 0.98
C MET A 33 -6.62 -19.45 0.19
N ALA A 34 -6.66 -19.50 -1.14
CA ALA A 34 -5.90 -18.59 -2.00
C ALA A 34 -6.34 -17.14 -1.81
N SER A 35 -7.66 -16.87 -1.73
CA SER A 35 -8.19 -15.51 -1.48
C SER A 35 -7.75 -14.98 -0.12
N LEU A 36 -7.80 -15.82 0.92
CA LEU A 36 -7.33 -15.44 2.26
C LEU A 36 -5.83 -15.14 2.24
N PHE A 37 -5.05 -15.99 1.57
CA PHE A 37 -3.61 -15.79 1.42
C PHE A 37 -3.31 -14.48 0.68
N GLN A 38 -4.00 -14.23 -0.46
CA GLN A 38 -3.83 -13.00 -1.24
C GLN A 38 -4.27 -11.74 -0.48
N SER A 39 -5.15 -11.86 0.49
CA SER A 39 -5.51 -10.74 1.38
C SER A 39 -4.47 -10.46 2.46
N ILE A 40 -3.68 -11.48 2.86
CA ILE A 40 -2.65 -11.35 3.89
C ILE A 40 -1.32 -10.90 3.29
N THR A 41 -0.94 -11.44 2.14
CA THR A 41 0.40 -11.24 1.54
C THR A 41 0.77 -9.77 1.28
N PRO A 42 -0.15 -8.83 0.91
CA PRO A 42 0.17 -7.41 0.74
C PRO A 42 0.63 -6.69 2.03
N ARG A 43 0.54 -7.36 3.18
CA ARG A 43 0.99 -6.84 4.47
C ARG A 43 2.42 -7.21 4.81
N THR A 44 3.31 -7.07 3.83
CA THR A 44 4.75 -7.32 3.94
C THR A 44 5.15 -8.80 4.05
N ALA A 45 4.30 -9.74 3.61
CA ALA A 45 4.69 -11.13 3.46
C ALA A 45 5.42 -11.38 2.13
N GLY A 46 4.96 -10.75 1.04
CA GLY A 46 5.67 -10.74 -0.25
C GLY A 46 5.71 -12.07 -0.99
N ILE A 47 4.92 -13.05 -0.58
CA ILE A 47 4.88 -14.36 -1.20
C ILE A 47 3.66 -14.43 -2.11
N ALA A 48 3.87 -14.81 -3.37
CA ALA A 48 2.82 -15.00 -4.37
C ALA A 48 2.44 -16.48 -4.48
N THR A 49 1.16 -16.79 -4.45
CA THR A 49 0.61 -18.14 -4.74
C THR A 49 -0.04 -18.20 -6.11
N VAL A 50 -0.27 -17.05 -6.74
CA VAL A 50 -0.75 -16.88 -8.11
C VAL A 50 0.09 -15.82 -8.79
N ASP A 51 0.20 -15.93 -10.13
CA ASP A 51 0.92 -14.91 -10.90
C ASP A 51 0.12 -13.61 -10.93
N TYR A 52 0.73 -12.53 -10.48
CA TYR A 52 0.11 -11.19 -10.49
C TYR A 52 -0.06 -10.62 -11.90
N ASN A 53 0.68 -11.15 -12.88
CA ASN A 53 0.51 -10.77 -14.27
C ASN A 53 -0.84 -11.22 -14.87
N ASP A 54 -1.41 -12.31 -14.34
CA ASP A 54 -2.66 -12.92 -14.81
C ASP A 54 -3.90 -12.47 -14.03
N LEU A 55 -3.74 -11.62 -13.02
CA LEU A 55 -4.85 -11.06 -12.25
C LEU A 55 -5.60 -9.98 -13.04
N HIS A 56 -6.88 -9.80 -12.73
CA HIS A 56 -7.65 -8.69 -13.27
C HIS A 56 -7.06 -7.33 -12.85
N PRO A 57 -7.09 -6.31 -13.71
CA PRO A 57 -6.58 -4.96 -13.36
C PRO A 57 -7.21 -4.38 -12.10
N ILE A 58 -8.48 -4.68 -11.84
CA ILE A 58 -9.16 -4.26 -10.60
C ILE A 58 -8.58 -4.94 -9.36
N THR A 59 -8.18 -6.19 -9.47
CA THR A 59 -7.51 -6.94 -8.40
C THR A 59 -6.14 -6.36 -8.10
N LEU A 60 -5.38 -6.00 -9.15
CA LEU A 60 -4.10 -5.31 -9.01
C LEU A 60 -4.28 -3.97 -8.28
N PHE A 61 -5.28 -3.17 -8.68
CA PHE A 61 -5.56 -1.88 -8.06
C PHE A 61 -5.94 -2.01 -6.57
N ILE A 62 -6.77 -2.99 -6.22
CA ILE A 62 -7.12 -3.27 -4.82
C ILE A 62 -5.90 -3.72 -4.03
N THR A 63 -5.04 -4.54 -4.64
CA THR A 63 -3.78 -4.97 -4.00
C THR A 63 -2.85 -3.78 -3.76
N ILE A 64 -2.76 -2.82 -4.69
CA ILE A 64 -2.01 -1.58 -4.53
C ILE A 64 -2.50 -0.81 -3.29
N ILE A 65 -3.82 -0.67 -3.13
CA ILE A 65 -4.39 -0.01 -1.94
C ILE A 65 -3.99 -0.76 -0.66
N PHE A 66 -4.05 -2.09 -0.66
CA PHE A 66 -3.68 -2.89 0.51
C PHE A 66 -2.19 -2.84 0.83
N MET A 67 -1.32 -2.78 -0.18
CA MET A 67 0.13 -2.60 0.00
C MET A 67 0.45 -1.21 0.54
N PHE A 68 -0.25 -0.17 0.06
CA PHE A 68 -0.09 1.19 0.55
C PHE A 68 -0.50 1.32 2.02
N ILE A 69 -1.59 0.63 2.43
CA ILE A 69 -2.00 0.46 3.82
C ILE A 69 -1.11 -0.60 4.47
N GLY A 70 0.09 -0.20 4.84
CA GLY A 70 1.12 -1.06 5.39
C GLY A 70 0.72 -1.79 6.68
N ALA A 71 1.71 -2.33 7.36
CA ALA A 71 1.52 -3.16 8.55
C ALA A 71 1.09 -2.37 9.81
N GLY A 72 0.84 -3.07 10.89
CA GLY A 72 0.45 -2.51 12.19
C GLY A 72 1.51 -1.56 12.79
N PRO A 73 1.14 -0.75 13.80
CA PRO A 73 2.00 0.33 14.33
C PRO A 73 3.34 -0.16 14.91
N ASN A 74 3.39 -1.38 15.43
CA ASN A 74 4.61 -1.97 16.00
C ASN A 74 5.29 -2.97 15.05
N SER A 75 4.86 -3.03 13.78
CA SER A 75 5.45 -3.90 12.79
C SER A 75 6.67 -3.25 12.13
N THR A 76 7.62 -4.09 11.72
CA THR A 76 8.78 -3.69 10.93
C THR A 76 8.46 -3.39 9.46
N GLY A 77 7.23 -3.60 9.00
CA GLY A 77 6.79 -3.33 7.63
C GLY A 77 6.83 -1.85 7.25
N GLY A 78 7.10 -1.54 6.00
CA GLY A 78 7.08 -0.20 5.42
C GLY A 78 5.66 0.32 5.13
N GLY A 79 5.59 1.38 4.32
CA GLY A 79 4.32 2.00 3.94
C GLY A 79 3.65 2.83 5.03
N VAL A 80 2.44 3.31 4.74
CA VAL A 80 1.65 4.08 5.70
C VAL A 80 1.04 3.15 6.74
N LYS A 81 1.33 3.38 8.02
CA LYS A 81 0.83 2.52 9.11
C LYS A 81 -0.69 2.53 9.19
N ILE A 82 -1.30 1.38 9.51
CA ILE A 82 -2.76 1.25 9.70
C ILE A 82 -3.29 2.27 10.72
N SER A 83 -2.53 2.54 11.81
CA SER A 83 -2.92 3.55 12.80
C SER A 83 -3.03 4.95 12.20
N THR A 84 -2.13 5.33 11.30
CA THR A 84 -2.15 6.64 10.61
C THR A 84 -3.41 6.77 9.76
N ILE A 85 -3.76 5.74 8.99
CA ILE A 85 -4.98 5.72 8.19
C ILE A 85 -6.23 5.71 9.07
N ALA A 86 -6.23 4.96 10.18
CA ALA A 86 -7.35 4.95 11.12
C ALA A 86 -7.59 6.33 11.73
N VAL A 87 -6.53 7.05 12.13
CA VAL A 87 -6.64 8.42 12.66
C VAL A 87 -7.22 9.37 11.61
N ALA A 88 -6.72 9.32 10.37
CA ALA A 88 -7.22 10.15 9.29
C ALA A 88 -8.70 9.86 8.97
N PHE A 89 -9.08 8.58 8.92
CA PHE A 89 -10.47 8.17 8.68
C PHE A 89 -11.42 8.64 9.79
N LEU A 90 -11.01 8.49 11.06
CA LEU A 90 -11.81 8.94 12.21
C LEU A 90 -11.93 10.47 12.23
N ALA A 91 -10.86 11.19 11.91
CA ALA A 91 -10.91 12.66 11.79
C ALA A 91 -11.88 13.10 10.68
N SER A 92 -11.83 12.47 9.51
CA SER A 92 -12.77 12.73 8.42
C SER A 92 -14.22 12.46 8.86
N ARG A 93 -14.49 11.34 9.54
CA ARG A 93 -15.82 11.02 10.07
C ARG A 93 -16.30 12.06 11.08
N THR A 94 -15.41 12.59 11.93
CA THR A 94 -15.72 13.62 12.93
C THR A 94 -16.14 14.92 12.24
N LEU A 95 -15.43 15.31 11.17
CA LEU A 95 -15.78 16.49 10.36
C LEU A 95 -17.17 16.34 9.71
N PHE A 96 -17.48 15.19 9.13
CA PHE A 96 -18.81 14.94 8.54
C PHE A 96 -19.94 14.99 9.57
N ASN A 97 -19.66 14.64 10.83
CA ASN A 97 -20.65 14.69 11.91
C ASN A 97 -20.71 16.06 12.64
N ASN A 98 -20.05 17.10 12.12
CA ASN A 98 -19.97 18.44 12.70
C ASN A 98 -19.54 18.46 14.18
N ARG A 99 -18.67 17.53 14.58
CA ARG A 99 -18.08 17.50 15.92
C ARG A 99 -16.73 18.21 15.90
N SER A 100 -16.45 18.99 16.93
CA SER A 100 -15.20 19.75 17.05
C SER A 100 -13.98 18.88 17.39
N ASP A 101 -14.20 17.77 18.06
CA ASP A 101 -13.13 16.90 18.58
C ASP A 101 -13.20 15.49 18.04
N THR A 102 -12.04 14.97 17.62
CA THR A 102 -11.92 13.56 17.22
C THR A 102 -11.74 12.72 18.48
N GLU A 103 -12.75 11.96 18.85
CA GLU A 103 -12.74 11.05 20.00
C GLU A 103 -12.75 9.60 19.55
N VAL A 104 -11.94 8.77 20.20
CA VAL A 104 -11.87 7.32 20.02
C VAL A 104 -11.84 6.65 21.39
N PHE A 105 -12.82 5.78 21.68
CA PHE A 105 -12.94 5.12 22.98
C PHE A 105 -12.83 6.11 24.16
N GLU A 106 -13.59 7.20 24.10
CA GLU A 106 -13.62 8.25 25.16
C GLU A 106 -12.29 9.02 25.33
N ARG A 107 -11.35 8.88 24.41
CA ARG A 107 -10.09 9.64 24.41
C ARG A 107 -10.03 10.61 23.24
N ARG A 108 -9.68 11.85 23.53
CA ARG A 108 -9.43 12.89 22.51
C ARG A 108 -8.11 12.65 21.79
N ILE A 109 -8.15 12.68 20.46
CA ILE A 109 -6.94 12.72 19.62
C ILE A 109 -6.57 14.18 19.42
N SER A 110 -5.31 14.55 19.69
CA SER A 110 -4.86 15.93 19.49
C SER A 110 -4.90 16.30 18.00
N LEU A 111 -5.27 17.55 17.70
CA LEU A 111 -5.29 18.10 16.34
C LEU A 111 -3.93 17.94 15.64
N ILE A 112 -2.83 18.11 16.38
CA ILE A 112 -1.47 17.94 15.86
C ILE A 112 -1.26 16.50 15.35
N THR A 113 -1.78 15.50 16.04
CA THR A 113 -1.69 14.09 15.61
C THR A 113 -2.48 13.87 14.31
N VAL A 114 -3.67 14.45 14.20
CA VAL A 114 -4.49 14.38 12.97
C VAL A 114 -3.77 15.05 11.80
N LEU A 115 -3.22 16.24 11.99
CA LEU A 115 -2.48 16.95 10.95
C LEU A 115 -1.23 16.18 10.51
N LYS A 116 -0.48 15.61 11.46
CA LYS A 116 0.66 14.74 11.13
C LYS A 116 0.23 13.50 10.33
N ALA A 117 -0.87 12.85 10.71
CA ALA A 117 -1.37 11.67 10.00
C ALA A 117 -1.75 12.01 8.55
N ASN A 118 -2.49 13.11 8.33
CA ASN A 118 -2.85 13.58 7.01
C ASN A 118 -1.62 13.97 6.17
N GLY A 119 -0.66 14.66 6.79
CA GLY A 119 0.61 15.03 6.14
C GLY A 119 1.41 13.80 5.68
N ILE A 120 1.50 12.76 6.51
CA ILE A 120 2.17 11.50 6.15
C ILE A 120 1.49 10.87 4.95
N ILE A 121 0.15 10.73 4.96
CA ILE A 121 -0.60 10.11 3.87
C ILE A 121 -0.40 10.90 2.57
N PHE A 122 -0.57 12.22 2.62
CA PHE A 122 -0.44 13.10 1.46
C PHE A 122 0.96 13.01 0.83
N LEU A 123 2.01 13.16 1.65
CA LEU A 123 3.39 13.07 1.18
C LEU A 123 3.74 11.68 0.64
N SER A 124 3.20 10.62 1.25
CA SER A 124 3.41 9.25 0.76
C SER A 124 2.76 9.03 -0.60
N ILE A 125 1.53 9.53 -0.81
CA ILE A 125 0.86 9.47 -2.10
C ILE A 125 1.66 10.23 -3.17
N LEU A 126 2.06 11.48 -2.88
CA LEU A 126 2.86 12.28 -3.80
C LEU A 126 4.18 11.58 -4.16
N PHE A 127 4.85 11.00 -3.18
CA PHE A 127 6.12 10.31 -3.40
C PHE A 127 5.95 9.07 -4.30
N VAL A 128 4.95 8.25 -4.03
CA VAL A 128 4.62 7.07 -4.84
C VAL A 128 4.24 7.49 -6.27
N LEU A 129 3.37 8.51 -6.42
CA LEU A 129 2.98 9.00 -7.76
C LEU A 129 4.16 9.58 -8.51
N PHE A 130 5.02 10.37 -7.87
CA PHE A 130 6.22 10.93 -8.52
C PHE A 130 7.17 9.83 -9.01
N ALA A 131 7.45 8.83 -8.16
CA ALA A 131 8.26 7.69 -8.56
C ALA A 131 7.63 6.89 -9.71
N THR A 132 6.29 6.69 -9.68
CA THR A 132 5.58 6.00 -10.75
C THR A 132 5.63 6.78 -12.05
N CYS A 133 5.47 8.11 -12.01
CA CYS A 133 5.59 8.96 -13.20
C CYS A 133 7.00 8.90 -13.81
N TYR A 134 8.03 8.85 -12.98
CA TYR A 134 9.39 8.67 -13.47
C TYR A 134 9.57 7.32 -14.17
N LEU A 135 9.12 6.22 -13.57
CA LEU A 135 9.17 4.91 -14.21
C LEU A 135 8.34 4.87 -15.51
N ALA A 136 7.18 5.52 -15.54
CA ALA A 136 6.33 5.58 -16.73
C ALA A 136 6.95 6.41 -17.87
N TRP A 137 7.88 7.29 -17.57
CA TRP A 137 8.67 8.00 -18.58
C TRP A 137 9.77 7.11 -19.18
N ASP A 138 10.39 6.25 -18.37
CA ASP A 138 11.57 5.46 -18.75
C ASP A 138 11.20 4.07 -19.30
N GLU A 139 10.03 3.52 -18.93
CA GLU A 139 9.65 2.13 -19.17
C GLU A 139 8.40 1.98 -20.06
N PRO A 140 8.37 1.00 -20.97
CA PRO A 140 7.24 0.78 -21.88
C PRO A 140 6.11 -0.06 -21.30
N TYR A 141 5.93 -0.08 -19.97
CA TYR A 141 4.92 -0.88 -19.30
C TYR A 141 3.67 -0.08 -18.95
N ASP A 142 2.54 -0.78 -18.77
CA ASP A 142 1.29 -0.17 -18.35
C ASP A 142 1.41 0.53 -16.99
N PHE A 143 0.81 1.72 -16.87
CA PHE A 143 0.87 2.53 -15.65
C PHE A 143 0.48 1.77 -14.37
N ILE A 144 -0.54 0.88 -14.45
CA ILE A 144 -0.98 0.11 -13.29
C ILE A 144 0.06 -0.90 -12.80
N ARG A 145 0.85 -1.48 -13.71
CA ARG A 145 1.95 -2.39 -13.38
C ARG A 145 3.10 -1.64 -12.72
N LEU A 146 3.46 -0.48 -13.27
CA LEU A 146 4.50 0.38 -12.70
C LEU A 146 4.09 0.89 -11.30
N LEU A 147 2.83 1.32 -11.15
CA LEU A 147 2.28 1.73 -9.85
C LEU A 147 2.30 0.57 -8.84
N PHE A 148 2.04 -0.65 -9.30
CA PHE A 148 2.12 -1.86 -8.46
C PHE A 148 3.55 -2.08 -7.94
N GLU A 149 4.57 -2.05 -8.83
CA GLU A 149 5.98 -2.22 -8.44
C GLU A 149 6.42 -1.13 -7.46
N VAL A 150 6.13 0.14 -7.76
CA VAL A 150 6.50 1.27 -6.89
C VAL A 150 5.80 1.16 -5.52
N THR A 151 4.52 0.81 -5.50
CA THR A 151 3.79 0.66 -4.24
C THR A 151 4.27 -0.54 -3.43
N SER A 152 4.60 -1.65 -4.11
CA SER A 152 5.22 -2.83 -3.47
C SER A 152 6.58 -2.48 -2.87
N ALA A 153 7.39 -1.72 -3.58
CA ALA A 153 8.68 -1.20 -3.09
C ALA A 153 8.48 -0.29 -1.88
N PHE A 154 7.55 0.69 -1.96
CA PHE A 154 7.25 1.63 -0.88
C PHE A 154 6.69 0.92 0.36
N GLY A 155 5.77 -0.02 0.18
CA GLY A 155 5.22 -0.84 1.26
C GLY A 155 6.22 -1.85 1.84
N THR A 156 7.40 -2.03 1.20
CA THR A 156 8.36 -3.10 1.49
C THR A 156 7.70 -4.48 1.49
N VAL A 157 6.81 -4.72 0.53
CA VAL A 157 5.99 -5.92 0.43
C VAL A 157 6.74 -7.05 -0.27
N GLY A 158 7.32 -6.77 -1.44
CA GLY A 158 8.07 -7.74 -2.23
C GLY A 158 7.24 -8.47 -3.30
N LEU A 159 5.97 -8.07 -3.52
CA LEU A 159 5.17 -8.58 -4.63
C LEU A 159 5.57 -7.90 -5.94
N THR A 160 5.54 -8.63 -7.05
CA THR A 160 5.84 -8.12 -8.39
C THR A 160 4.86 -8.68 -9.42
N THR A 161 4.62 -7.93 -10.46
CA THR A 161 3.93 -8.36 -11.69
C THR A 161 4.88 -9.04 -12.67
N GLY A 162 6.13 -9.30 -12.27
CA GLY A 162 7.14 -9.96 -13.08
C GLY A 162 8.01 -9.02 -13.91
N ILE A 163 7.75 -7.71 -13.93
CA ILE A 163 8.49 -6.74 -14.76
C ILE A 163 9.81 -6.26 -14.13
N THR A 164 10.00 -6.45 -12.81
CA THR A 164 11.17 -5.92 -12.07
C THR A 164 12.52 -6.32 -12.66
N PRO A 165 12.77 -7.57 -13.12
CA PRO A 165 14.05 -7.96 -13.71
C PRO A 165 14.39 -7.20 -14.99
N ASP A 166 13.36 -6.88 -15.79
CA ASP A 166 13.49 -6.29 -17.12
C ASP A 166 13.55 -4.76 -17.11
N LEU A 167 13.37 -4.12 -15.93
CA LEU A 167 13.49 -2.67 -15.79
C LEU A 167 14.90 -2.17 -16.05
N SER A 168 15.01 -0.93 -16.50
CA SER A 168 16.28 -0.22 -16.69
C SER A 168 17.05 -0.07 -15.39
N GLU A 169 18.34 0.17 -15.47
CA GLU A 169 19.18 0.43 -14.30
C GLU A 169 18.73 1.69 -13.53
N SER A 170 18.31 2.73 -14.25
CA SER A 170 17.77 3.98 -13.68
C SER A 170 16.49 3.72 -12.86
N SER A 171 15.56 2.96 -13.40
CA SER A 171 14.32 2.56 -12.74
C SER A 171 14.57 1.71 -11.49
N LYS A 172 15.54 0.78 -11.55
CA LYS A 172 15.97 -0.02 -10.39
C LYS A 172 16.54 0.85 -9.27
N TRP A 173 17.35 1.86 -9.59
CA TRP A 173 17.86 2.82 -8.58
C TRP A 173 16.73 3.61 -7.92
N VAL A 174 15.74 4.06 -8.69
CA VAL A 174 14.55 4.73 -8.13
C VAL A 174 13.78 3.80 -7.20
N LEU A 175 13.54 2.55 -7.59
CA LEU A 175 12.88 1.57 -6.72
C LEU A 175 13.66 1.33 -5.41
N MET A 176 14.99 1.26 -5.43
CA MET A 176 15.80 1.16 -4.22
C MET A 176 15.63 2.37 -3.29
N LEU A 177 15.58 3.59 -3.84
CA LEU A 177 15.29 4.80 -3.05
C LEU A 177 13.86 4.77 -2.47
N VAL A 178 12.89 4.28 -3.24
CA VAL A 178 11.52 4.10 -2.77
C VAL A 178 11.44 3.09 -1.63
N MET A 179 12.13 1.94 -1.74
CA MET A 179 12.22 0.94 -0.66
C MET A 179 12.81 1.53 0.62
N PHE A 180 13.90 2.26 0.51
CA PHE A 180 14.55 2.92 1.64
C PHE A 180 13.62 3.93 2.32
N THR A 181 13.00 4.81 1.52
CA THR A 181 12.09 5.85 2.02
C THR A 181 10.84 5.24 2.67
N GLY A 182 10.27 4.19 2.06
CA GLY A 182 9.13 3.47 2.61
C GLY A 182 9.42 2.78 3.93
N ARG A 183 10.66 2.31 4.10
CA ARG A 183 11.11 1.66 5.34
C ARG A 183 11.35 2.64 6.48
N VAL A 184 12.07 3.74 6.20
CA VAL A 184 12.40 4.78 7.20
C VAL A 184 11.19 5.64 7.52
N GLY A 185 10.28 5.81 6.56
CA GLY A 185 9.11 6.70 6.63
C GLY A 185 9.40 8.08 6.03
N VAL A 186 8.48 8.53 5.19
CA VAL A 186 8.61 9.78 4.42
C VAL A 186 8.84 10.99 5.33
N MET A 187 8.12 11.07 6.47
CA MET A 187 8.29 12.19 7.42
C MET A 187 9.67 12.22 8.07
N THR A 188 10.28 11.07 8.32
CA THR A 188 11.62 11.00 8.91
C THR A 188 12.68 11.50 7.90
N VAL A 189 12.54 11.07 6.64
CA VAL A 189 13.45 11.50 5.57
C VAL A 189 13.38 13.02 5.37
N ILE A 190 12.15 13.57 5.27
CA ILE A 190 11.95 15.03 5.10
C ILE A 190 12.39 15.79 6.36
N GLY A 191 12.06 15.29 7.56
CA GLY A 191 12.40 15.93 8.83
C GLY A 191 13.89 16.03 9.06
N THR A 192 14.68 15.00 8.73
CA THR A 192 16.13 15.06 8.84
C THR A 192 16.77 16.05 7.87
N TRP A 193 16.15 16.23 6.71
CA TRP A 193 16.61 17.22 5.73
C TRP A 193 16.27 18.65 6.16
N ALA A 194 15.05 18.87 6.65
CA ALA A 194 14.61 20.17 7.15
C ALA A 194 15.41 20.66 8.37
N LEU A 195 15.79 19.75 9.29
CA LEU A 195 16.61 20.09 10.46
C LEU A 195 18.05 20.46 10.08
N ARG A 196 18.58 20.00 8.96
CA ARG A 196 19.91 20.39 8.45
C ARG A 196 19.93 21.77 7.80
N THR A 197 18.78 22.28 7.37
CA THR A 197 18.63 23.56 6.68
C THR A 197 18.09 24.67 7.59
N ALA A 198 17.73 24.34 8.84
CA ALA A 198 17.39 25.32 9.85
C ALA A 198 18.69 26.02 10.35
N PRO A 199 18.78 27.35 10.28
CA PRO A 199 19.94 28.12 10.74
C PRO A 199 20.13 28.03 12.25
#